data_cea0cbd0ca0416643159a05cc2d5ed97
#
_entry.id   cea0cbd0ca0416643159a05cc2d5ed97
#
_cell.length_a   1.000
_cell.length_b   1.000
_cell.length_c   1.000
_cell.angle_alpha   90.00
_cell.angle_beta   90.00
_cell.angle_gamma   90.00
#
_symmetry.space_group_name_H-M   'P 1'
#
loop_
_entity.id
_entity.type
_entity.pdbx_description
1 polymer ?
#
loop_
_entity_poly.entity_id
_entity_poly.type
_entity_poly.pdbx_seq_one_letter_code
_entity_poly.pdbx_strand_id
1 'polypeptide(L)'
;MAKQKFIKDKPHVNIGTIGHIDHGKTTLTAAITKYLAFFGDAEYTDYSSIDKAPEERERGITINTAHVEYQTNDRIGHNYKTGEDNYQIKGRHYAHVDCPGHADYIKNMITGAAQMDGAILVIAASDGPMAQTKEHLLLARQVNVPSVLVFLNKCDQVDDEELLELVEM
;
A
#
# COMPACT_ATOMS: atom_id res chain seq x y z
N MET A 1 -3.20 30.70 3.01
CA MET A 1 -1.93 29.94 3.12
C MET A 1 -1.43 29.69 1.71
N ALA A 2 -0.21 30.10 1.36
CA ALA A 2 0.37 29.85 0.05
C ALA A 2 0.63 28.34 -0.10
N LYS A 3 0.13 27.75 -1.19
CA LYS A 3 0.48 26.35 -1.55
C LYS A 3 1.99 26.27 -1.70
N GLN A 4 2.65 25.47 -0.87
CA GLN A 4 4.06 25.16 -1.06
C GLN A 4 4.23 24.59 -2.47
N LYS A 5 5.12 25.23 -3.25
CA LYS A 5 5.42 24.76 -4.60
C LYS A 5 6.19 23.45 -4.46
N PHE A 6 5.61 22.35 -4.92
CA PHE A 6 6.25 21.04 -4.93
C PHE A 6 7.53 21.12 -5.78
N ILE A 7 8.68 20.96 -5.14
CA ILE A 7 9.98 20.92 -5.83
C ILE A 7 10.25 19.46 -6.21
N LYS A 8 10.28 19.17 -7.49
CA LYS A 8 10.50 17.83 -8.07
C LYS A 8 11.99 17.43 -7.97
N ASP A 9 12.50 17.26 -6.76
CA ASP A 9 13.91 16.88 -6.55
C ASP A 9 14.12 15.35 -6.56
N LYS A 10 13.06 14.57 -6.45
CA LYS A 10 13.11 13.11 -6.40
C LYS A 10 12.24 12.48 -7.50
N PRO A 11 12.60 11.30 -8.02
CA PRO A 11 11.72 10.54 -8.92
C PRO A 11 10.35 10.29 -8.26
N HIS A 12 9.30 10.51 -9.03
CA HIS A 12 7.91 10.30 -8.57
C HIS A 12 7.43 8.90 -8.93
N VAL A 13 6.78 8.24 -8.00
CA VAL A 13 6.25 6.87 -8.16
C VAL A 13 4.83 6.82 -7.57
N ASN A 14 3.89 6.34 -8.37
CA ASN A 14 2.53 6.08 -7.92
C ASN A 14 2.44 4.63 -7.45
N ILE A 15 2.06 4.43 -6.20
CA ILE A 15 1.83 3.09 -5.66
C ILE A 15 0.45 3.00 -5.03
N GLY A 16 -0.02 1.79 -4.79
CA GLY A 16 -1.28 1.60 -4.08
C GLY A 16 -1.33 0.32 -3.28
N THR A 17 -2.16 0.32 -2.24
CA THR A 17 -2.53 -0.87 -1.49
C THR A 17 -3.75 -1.53 -2.11
N ILE A 18 -3.65 -2.84 -2.36
CA ILE A 18 -4.74 -3.70 -2.85
C ILE A 18 -4.86 -4.93 -1.94
N GLY A 19 -5.96 -5.63 -1.99
CA GLY A 19 -6.19 -6.85 -1.19
C GLY A 19 -7.57 -6.87 -0.55
N HIS A 20 -7.86 -7.95 0.17
CA HIS A 20 -9.17 -8.20 0.77
C HIS A 20 -9.52 -7.17 1.86
N ILE A 21 -10.82 -7.10 2.22
CA ILE A 21 -11.32 -6.34 3.37
C ILE A 21 -10.61 -6.85 4.62
N ASP A 22 -10.42 -5.98 5.61
CA ASP A 22 -9.85 -6.29 6.92
C ASP A 22 -8.42 -6.87 6.93
N HIS A 23 -7.76 -6.99 5.78
CA HIS A 23 -6.35 -7.38 5.71
C HIS A 23 -5.38 -6.28 6.15
N GLY A 24 -5.87 -5.05 6.41
CA GLY A 24 -5.10 -3.95 6.99
C GLY A 24 -4.46 -2.99 6.00
N LYS A 25 -5.01 -2.83 4.80
CA LYS A 25 -4.52 -1.88 3.78
C LYS A 25 -4.41 -0.45 4.30
N THR A 26 -5.53 0.10 4.78
CA THR A 26 -5.61 1.46 5.32
C THR A 26 -4.74 1.62 6.57
N THR A 27 -4.67 0.59 7.41
CA THR A 27 -3.78 0.57 8.58
C THR A 27 -2.31 0.63 8.17
N LEU A 28 -1.90 -0.11 7.14
CA LEU A 28 -0.55 -0.08 6.60
C LEU A 28 -0.23 1.32 6.03
N THR A 29 -1.15 1.91 5.26
CA THR A 29 -1.00 3.27 4.71
C THR A 29 -0.81 4.30 5.83
N ALA A 30 -1.64 4.24 6.88
CA ALA A 30 -1.50 5.11 8.05
C ALA A 30 -0.18 4.88 8.81
N ALA A 31 0.26 3.63 8.93
CA ALA A 31 1.53 3.29 9.59
C ALA A 31 2.74 3.83 8.82
N ILE A 32 2.73 3.75 7.47
CA ILE A 32 3.78 4.29 6.62
C ILE A 32 3.87 5.81 6.81
N THR A 33 2.74 6.55 6.73
CA THR A 33 2.75 8.00 6.89
C THR A 33 3.19 8.41 8.29
N LYS A 34 2.77 7.68 9.32
CA LYS A 34 3.19 7.92 10.70
C LYS A 34 4.69 7.74 10.90
N TYR A 35 5.23 6.64 10.39
CA TYR A 35 6.65 6.34 10.49
C TYR A 35 7.51 7.40 9.77
N LEU A 36 7.15 7.74 8.53
CA LEU A 36 7.89 8.73 7.74
C LEU A 36 7.73 10.16 8.27
N ALA A 37 6.58 10.50 8.87
CA ALA A 37 6.38 11.79 9.52
C ALA A 37 7.35 12.01 10.70
N PHE A 38 7.75 10.93 11.38
CA PHE A 38 8.76 11.02 12.45
C PHE A 38 10.11 11.56 11.94
N PHE A 39 10.43 11.30 10.66
CA PHE A 39 11.65 11.78 10.01
C PHE A 39 11.44 13.07 9.20
N GLY A 40 10.22 13.63 9.20
CA GLY A 40 9.89 14.81 8.39
C GLY A 40 9.69 14.52 6.89
N ASP A 41 9.55 13.25 6.52
CA ASP A 41 9.43 12.78 5.13
C ASP A 41 7.98 12.57 4.67
N ALA A 42 7.01 12.82 5.55
CA ALA A 42 5.58 12.77 5.26
C ALA A 42 4.81 13.71 6.16
N GLU A 43 3.60 14.10 5.74
CA GLU A 43 2.58 14.62 6.64
C GLU A 43 1.82 13.42 7.22
N TYR A 44 1.77 13.33 8.57
CA TYR A 44 1.04 12.23 9.22
C TYR A 44 -0.44 12.31 8.86
N THR A 45 -0.93 11.22 8.31
CA THR A 45 -2.35 11.03 8.00
C THR A 45 -2.90 9.91 8.89
N ASP A 46 -3.77 10.28 9.83
CA ASP A 46 -4.40 9.33 10.72
C ASP A 46 -5.40 8.44 9.96
N TYR A 47 -5.64 7.22 10.45
CA TYR A 47 -6.58 6.27 9.88
C TYR A 47 -7.94 6.90 9.58
N SER A 48 -8.49 7.65 10.56
CA SER A 48 -9.77 8.35 10.43
C SER A 48 -9.76 9.50 9.40
N SER A 49 -8.58 9.92 8.97
CA SER A 49 -8.40 10.94 7.94
C SER A 49 -8.25 10.32 6.56
N ILE A 50 -7.91 9.05 6.47
CA ILE A 50 -7.90 8.26 5.24
C ILE A 50 -9.33 7.81 4.93
N ASP A 51 -10.00 7.15 5.87
CA ASP A 51 -11.41 6.75 5.77
C ASP A 51 -12.32 7.91 6.23
N LYS A 52 -12.64 8.81 5.31
CA LYS A 52 -13.34 10.08 5.62
C LYS A 52 -14.85 9.97 5.64
N ALA A 53 -15.44 9.08 4.84
CA ALA A 53 -16.88 8.98 4.72
C ALA A 53 -17.53 8.43 6.00
N PRO A 54 -18.67 8.96 6.44
CA PRO A 54 -19.38 8.41 7.60
C PRO A 54 -19.70 6.92 7.45
N GLU A 55 -20.06 6.49 6.23
CA GLU A 55 -20.36 5.09 5.91
C GLU A 55 -19.11 4.19 6.01
N GLU A 56 -17.93 4.70 5.68
CA GLU A 56 -16.66 4.00 5.84
C GLU A 56 -16.37 3.71 7.31
N ARG A 57 -16.59 4.71 8.16
CA ARG A 57 -16.38 4.59 9.61
C ARG A 57 -17.38 3.66 10.29
N GLU A 58 -18.65 3.71 9.88
CA GLU A 58 -19.69 2.84 10.46
C GLU A 58 -19.49 1.37 10.09
N ARG A 59 -19.04 1.11 8.88
CA ARG A 59 -18.84 -0.25 8.36
C ARG A 59 -17.44 -0.79 8.56
N GLY A 60 -16.46 0.06 8.92
CA GLY A 60 -15.05 -0.30 9.02
C GLY A 60 -14.41 -0.72 7.70
N ILE A 61 -14.96 -0.23 6.56
CA ILE A 61 -14.48 -0.59 5.21
C ILE A 61 -14.15 0.66 4.41
N THR A 62 -13.11 0.62 3.60
CA THR A 62 -12.78 1.68 2.64
C THR A 62 -13.66 1.56 1.41
N ILE A 63 -14.40 2.62 1.09
CA ILE A 63 -15.33 2.70 -0.06
C ILE A 63 -14.68 3.48 -1.21
N ASN A 64 -14.08 4.62 -0.88
CA ASN A 64 -13.45 5.50 -1.85
C ASN A 64 -11.92 5.35 -1.80
N THR A 65 -11.26 5.63 -2.92
CA THR A 65 -9.80 5.72 -2.93
C THR A 65 -9.34 6.94 -2.14
N ALA A 66 -8.41 6.72 -1.23
CA ALA A 66 -7.73 7.80 -0.52
C ALA A 66 -6.31 7.99 -1.08
N HIS A 67 -5.83 9.23 -1.05
CA HIS A 67 -4.50 9.56 -1.55
C HIS A 67 -3.67 10.18 -0.42
N VAL A 68 -2.48 9.64 -0.23
CA VAL A 68 -1.48 10.20 0.69
C VAL A 68 -0.15 10.34 -0.05
N GLU A 69 0.65 11.33 0.34
CA GLU A 69 1.95 11.59 -0.25
C GLU A 69 3.04 11.50 0.81
N TYR A 70 4.17 10.91 0.43
CA TYR A 70 5.35 10.82 1.27
C TYR A 70 6.62 10.64 0.42
N GLN A 71 7.75 10.79 1.06
CA GLN A 71 9.03 10.62 0.41
C GLN A 71 9.96 9.72 1.23
N THR A 72 10.98 9.22 0.57
CA THR A 72 12.09 8.52 1.21
C THR A 72 13.39 9.22 0.90
N ASN A 73 14.40 9.02 1.75
CA ASN A 73 15.73 9.55 1.54
C ASN A 73 16.65 8.50 0.89
N ASP A 74 17.79 8.96 0.36
CA ASP A 74 18.83 8.06 -0.12
C ASP A 74 19.29 7.16 1.03
N ARG A 75 19.43 5.87 0.76
CA ARG A 75 19.86 4.89 1.74
C ARG A 75 20.71 3.80 1.11
N ILE A 76 21.45 3.09 1.93
CA ILE A 76 22.18 1.89 1.53
C ILE A 76 21.29 0.67 1.85
N GLY A 77 21.20 -0.26 0.94
CA GLY A 77 20.40 -1.47 1.08
C GLY A 77 20.82 -2.57 0.11
N HIS A 78 20.05 -3.64 0.09
CA HIS A 78 20.26 -4.76 -0.81
C HIS A 78 19.54 -4.54 -2.16
N ASN A 79 20.22 -4.86 -3.26
CA ASN A 79 19.63 -4.87 -4.59
C ASN A 79 19.11 -6.27 -4.93
N TYR A 80 17.83 -6.50 -4.77
CA TYR A 80 17.19 -7.80 -5.02
C TYR A 80 17.25 -8.28 -6.48
N LYS A 81 17.58 -7.39 -7.44
CA LYS A 81 17.73 -7.79 -8.85
C LYS A 81 19.13 -8.29 -9.17
N THR A 82 20.15 -7.70 -8.56
CA THR A 82 21.57 -8.03 -8.82
C THR A 82 22.19 -8.87 -7.72
N GLY A 83 21.55 -8.97 -6.56
CA GLY A 83 22.10 -9.62 -5.38
C GLY A 83 23.21 -8.82 -4.69
N GLU A 84 23.36 -7.55 -5.02
CA GLU A 84 24.41 -6.67 -4.51
C GLU A 84 24.04 -6.09 -3.14
N ASP A 85 24.90 -6.33 -2.15
CA ASP A 85 24.83 -5.69 -0.86
C ASP A 85 25.47 -4.28 -0.92
N ASN A 86 25.05 -3.40 -0.03
CA ASN A 86 25.48 -1.99 0.03
C ASN A 86 25.15 -1.18 -1.21
N TYR A 87 24.11 -1.57 -1.93
CA TYR A 87 23.62 -0.81 -3.08
C TYR A 87 23.00 0.52 -2.66
N GLN A 88 23.35 1.61 -3.35
CA GLN A 88 22.80 2.93 -3.07
C GLN A 88 21.38 3.04 -3.66
N ILE A 89 20.38 3.03 -2.80
CA ILE A 89 18.98 3.22 -3.16
C ILE A 89 18.66 4.71 -3.11
N LYS A 90 18.30 5.28 -4.24
CA LYS A 90 17.89 6.68 -4.33
C LYS A 90 16.54 6.91 -3.68
N GLY A 91 16.43 8.02 -2.96
CA GLY A 91 15.16 8.49 -2.41
C GLY A 91 14.13 8.77 -3.50
N ARG A 92 12.86 8.59 -3.19
CA ARG A 92 11.74 8.77 -4.12
C ARG A 92 10.61 9.52 -3.43
N HIS A 93 9.79 10.18 -4.23
CA HIS A 93 8.51 10.72 -3.81
C HIS A 93 7.41 9.75 -4.24
N TYR A 94 6.51 9.42 -3.32
CA TYR A 94 5.42 8.48 -3.55
C TYR A 94 4.08 9.19 -3.43
N ALA A 95 3.22 8.99 -4.44
CA ALA A 95 1.78 9.17 -4.31
C ALA A 95 1.18 7.79 -4.05
N HIS A 96 0.59 7.60 -2.90
CA HIS A 96 0.04 6.32 -2.46
C HIS A 96 -1.49 6.38 -2.49
N VAL A 97 -2.09 5.44 -3.20
CA VAL A 97 -3.53 5.28 -3.33
C VAL A 97 -3.98 4.11 -2.47
N ASP A 98 -4.78 4.39 -1.45
CA ASP A 98 -5.43 3.33 -0.68
C ASP A 98 -6.71 2.89 -1.39
N CYS A 99 -6.75 1.64 -1.84
CA CYS A 99 -7.84 1.10 -2.63
C CYS A 99 -8.87 0.36 -1.77
N PRO A 100 -10.17 0.48 -2.10
CA PRO A 100 -11.20 -0.30 -1.44
C PRO A 100 -10.98 -1.80 -1.64
N GLY A 101 -11.32 -2.60 -0.60
CA GLY A 101 -11.17 -4.04 -0.64
C GLY A 101 -12.43 -4.79 -1.06
N HIS A 102 -13.60 -4.13 -1.14
CA HIS A 102 -14.88 -4.77 -1.41
C HIS A 102 -15.19 -4.85 -2.89
N ALA A 103 -15.75 -5.99 -3.33
CA ALA A 103 -16.12 -6.24 -4.73
C ALA A 103 -17.08 -5.18 -5.31
N ASP A 104 -17.98 -4.62 -4.51
CA ASP A 104 -18.94 -3.60 -4.95
C ASP A 104 -18.27 -2.28 -5.39
N TYR A 105 -17.01 -2.07 -4.98
CA TYR A 105 -16.25 -0.84 -5.27
C TYR A 105 -15.15 -1.04 -6.32
N ILE A 106 -15.24 -2.11 -7.12
CA ILE A 106 -14.28 -2.46 -8.18
C ILE A 106 -14.00 -1.29 -9.13
N LYS A 107 -14.99 -0.46 -9.46
CA LYS A 107 -14.77 0.72 -10.30
C LYS A 107 -13.76 1.69 -9.70
N ASN A 108 -13.88 1.97 -8.40
CA ASN A 108 -12.97 2.87 -7.70
C ASN A 108 -11.57 2.27 -7.63
N MET A 109 -11.48 0.97 -7.40
CA MET A 109 -10.22 0.23 -7.42
C MET A 109 -9.56 0.27 -8.80
N ILE A 110 -10.30 0.05 -9.89
CA ILE A 110 -9.77 0.11 -11.26
C ILE A 110 -9.24 1.52 -11.57
N THR A 111 -9.99 2.56 -11.20
CA THR A 111 -9.57 3.94 -11.43
C THR A 111 -8.27 4.28 -10.68
N GLY A 112 -8.15 3.83 -9.43
CA GLY A 112 -6.92 3.97 -8.64
C GLY A 112 -5.76 3.17 -9.23
N ALA A 113 -5.99 1.89 -9.54
CA ALA A 113 -4.97 0.98 -10.03
C ALA A 113 -4.39 1.38 -11.41
N ALA A 114 -5.21 1.98 -12.28
CA ALA A 114 -4.78 2.42 -13.62
C ALA A 114 -3.68 3.50 -13.60
N GLN A 115 -3.42 4.10 -12.45
CA GLN A 115 -2.42 5.16 -12.28
C GLN A 115 -1.20 4.69 -11.48
N MET A 116 -1.09 3.40 -11.17
CA MET A 116 -0.02 2.86 -10.32
C MET A 116 1.18 2.39 -11.13
N ASP A 117 2.37 2.76 -10.66
CA ASP A 117 3.66 2.20 -11.09
C ASP A 117 3.98 0.89 -10.32
N GLY A 118 3.28 0.65 -9.22
CA GLY A 118 3.40 -0.57 -8.42
C GLY A 118 2.25 -0.72 -7.44
N ALA A 119 1.97 -1.95 -7.02
CA ALA A 119 0.97 -2.26 -6.02
C ALA A 119 1.55 -3.04 -4.84
N ILE A 120 1.05 -2.79 -3.65
CA ILE A 120 1.30 -3.57 -2.44
C ILE A 120 0.05 -4.42 -2.19
N LEU A 121 0.17 -5.72 -2.41
CA LEU A 121 -0.87 -6.68 -2.09
C LEU A 121 -0.77 -7.04 -0.61
N VAL A 122 -1.75 -6.59 0.16
CA VAL A 122 -1.80 -6.86 1.61
C VAL A 122 -2.63 -8.10 1.87
N ILE A 123 -2.03 -9.09 2.52
CA ILE A 123 -2.66 -10.36 2.91
C ILE A 123 -2.51 -10.53 4.42
N ALA A 124 -3.60 -10.82 5.12
CA ALA A 124 -3.54 -11.21 6.52
C ALA A 124 -3.07 -12.67 6.61
N ALA A 125 -2.05 -12.94 7.43
CA ALA A 125 -1.51 -14.29 7.62
C ALA A 125 -2.55 -15.26 8.19
N SER A 126 -3.46 -14.75 9.05
CA SER A 126 -4.57 -15.52 9.63
C SER A 126 -5.56 -16.06 8.60
N ASP A 127 -5.75 -15.33 7.50
CA ASP A 127 -6.82 -15.62 6.52
C ASP A 127 -6.28 -16.18 5.20
N GLY A 128 -5.01 -15.87 4.91
CA GLY A 128 -4.37 -16.22 3.64
C GLY A 128 -5.01 -15.53 2.42
N PRO A 129 -4.70 -16.00 1.20
CA PRO A 129 -5.26 -15.46 -0.03
C PRO A 129 -6.76 -15.76 -0.15
N MET A 130 -7.59 -14.72 -0.18
CA MET A 130 -9.04 -14.80 -0.32
C MET A 130 -9.49 -14.64 -1.79
N ALA A 131 -10.79 -14.85 -2.08
CA ALA A 131 -11.33 -14.73 -3.42
C ALA A 131 -11.04 -13.36 -4.05
N GLN A 132 -11.21 -12.28 -3.30
CA GLN A 132 -10.93 -10.91 -3.77
C GLN A 132 -9.44 -10.66 -4.01
N THR A 133 -8.53 -11.41 -3.38
CA THR A 133 -7.10 -11.34 -3.66
C THR A 133 -6.81 -11.67 -5.13
N LYS A 134 -7.44 -12.74 -5.64
CA LYS A 134 -7.33 -13.15 -7.05
C LYS A 134 -7.92 -12.11 -7.99
N GLU A 135 -9.09 -11.57 -7.65
CA GLU A 135 -9.76 -10.52 -8.44
C GLU A 135 -8.88 -9.27 -8.54
N HIS A 136 -8.32 -8.80 -7.43
CA HIS A 136 -7.44 -7.64 -7.40
C HIS A 136 -6.15 -7.85 -8.21
N LEU A 137 -5.56 -9.04 -8.14
CA LEU A 137 -4.39 -9.38 -8.96
C LEU A 137 -4.71 -9.39 -10.46
N LEU A 138 -5.87 -9.96 -10.84
CA LEU A 138 -6.31 -9.95 -12.23
C LEU A 138 -6.57 -8.53 -12.73
N LEU A 139 -7.21 -7.69 -11.92
CA LEU A 139 -7.47 -6.28 -12.26
C LEU A 139 -6.16 -5.49 -12.38
N ALA A 140 -5.25 -5.64 -11.43
CA ALA A 140 -3.93 -5.00 -11.49
C ALA A 140 -3.18 -5.39 -12.78
N ARG A 141 -3.27 -6.65 -13.19
CA ARG A 141 -2.71 -7.14 -14.46
C ARG A 141 -3.40 -6.54 -15.67
N GLN A 142 -4.74 -6.44 -15.67
CA GLN A 142 -5.52 -5.86 -16.77
C GLN A 142 -5.22 -4.38 -17.00
N VAL A 143 -4.97 -3.62 -15.93
CA VAL A 143 -4.59 -2.20 -16.02
C VAL A 143 -3.08 -2.00 -16.14
N ASN A 144 -2.32 -3.08 -16.34
CA ASN A 144 -0.87 -3.07 -16.56
C ASN A 144 -0.06 -2.47 -15.40
N VAL A 145 -0.40 -2.76 -14.15
CA VAL A 145 0.47 -2.44 -13.02
C VAL A 145 1.77 -3.24 -13.16
N PRO A 146 2.93 -2.57 -13.33
CA PRO A 146 4.16 -3.25 -13.73
C PRO A 146 4.83 -4.07 -12.62
N SER A 147 4.52 -3.78 -11.35
CA SER A 147 5.14 -4.43 -10.20
C SER A 147 4.14 -4.66 -9.08
N VAL A 148 4.15 -5.85 -8.50
CA VAL A 148 3.36 -6.17 -7.31
C VAL A 148 4.29 -6.69 -6.22
N LEU A 149 4.22 -6.07 -5.04
CA LEU A 149 4.88 -6.51 -3.82
C LEU A 149 3.83 -7.16 -2.91
N VAL A 150 4.14 -8.29 -2.31
CA VAL A 150 3.27 -8.89 -1.28
C VAL A 150 3.72 -8.42 0.09
N PHE A 151 2.76 -7.98 0.90
CA PHE A 151 2.94 -7.65 2.31
C PHE A 151 2.07 -8.59 3.16
N LEU A 152 2.73 -9.54 3.82
CA LEU A 152 2.06 -10.43 4.77
C LEU A 152 1.87 -9.70 6.10
N ASN A 153 0.62 -9.47 6.45
CA ASN A 153 0.22 -8.70 7.64
C ASN A 153 -0.36 -9.62 8.71
N LYS A 154 -0.45 -9.13 9.94
CA LYS A 154 -1.01 -9.85 11.10
C LYS A 154 -0.31 -11.17 11.42
N CYS A 155 0.98 -11.27 11.14
CA CYS A 155 1.78 -12.47 11.46
C CYS A 155 1.83 -12.73 12.96
N ASP A 156 1.67 -11.68 13.78
CA ASP A 156 1.56 -11.75 15.24
C ASP A 156 0.31 -12.48 15.75
N GLN A 157 -0.66 -12.75 14.89
CA GLN A 157 -1.89 -13.49 15.22
C GLN A 157 -1.81 -14.97 14.86
N VAL A 158 -0.68 -15.42 14.32
CA VAL A 158 -0.46 -16.80 13.90
C VAL A 158 0.70 -17.37 14.71
N ASP A 159 0.39 -18.30 15.61
CA ASP A 159 1.40 -18.97 16.46
C ASP A 159 2.04 -20.18 15.78
N ASP A 160 1.57 -20.59 14.60
CA ASP A 160 2.00 -21.77 13.87
C ASP A 160 2.93 -21.36 12.70
N GLU A 161 4.22 -21.70 12.82
CA GLU A 161 5.23 -21.41 11.78
C GLU A 161 4.94 -22.16 10.47
N GLU A 162 4.38 -23.38 10.52
CA GLU A 162 4.05 -24.16 9.33
C GLU A 162 2.91 -23.49 8.53
N LEU A 163 1.97 -22.85 9.25
CA LEU A 163 0.90 -22.08 8.62
C LEU A 163 1.42 -20.81 7.93
N LEU A 164 2.39 -20.12 8.56
CA LEU A 164 3.04 -18.95 7.94
C LEU A 164 3.77 -19.34 6.65
N GLU A 165 4.55 -20.41 6.66
CA GLU A 165 5.24 -20.92 5.48
C GLU A 165 4.25 -21.31 4.37
N LEU A 166 3.12 -21.93 4.72
CA LEU A 166 2.08 -22.30 3.76
C LEU A 166 1.44 -21.08 3.08
N VAL A 167 1.24 -19.99 3.83
CA VAL A 167 0.67 -18.75 3.28
C VAL A 167 1.68 -18.01 2.40
N GLU A 168 2.96 -18.11 2.68
CA GLU A 168 4.03 -17.55 1.85
C GLU A 168 4.21 -18.28 0.52
N MET A 169 3.98 -19.61 0.47
CA MET A 169 4.03 -20.41 -0.77
C MET A 169 2.88 -20.10 -1.72
#